data_6c1729b97a1ed8660924a7488f27d17f
#
_entry.id   6c1729b97a1ed8660924a7488f27d17f
#
_cell.length_a   1.000
_cell.length_b   1.000
_cell.length_c   1.000
_cell.angle_alpha   90.00
_cell.angle_beta   90.00
_cell.angle_gamma   90.00
#
_symmetry.space_group_name_H-M   'P 1'
#
loop_
_entity.id
_entity.type
_entity.pdbx_description
1 polymer ?
#
loop_
_entity_poly.entity_id
_entity_poly.type
_entity_poly.pdbx_seq_one_letter_code
_entity_poly.pdbx_strand_id
1 'polypeptide(L)'
;EDACKSAWQILLFATLLAFVISVIFITAHDPLLRLMFGKIEDDVMKASKTYLIITTYSFVALAIYNSCAALFRAMNESKVTMWVSLLMNVINVVGNAICIYGLHMGVAGVAIPTTISRYVAAVVIFLLMFQTKKEINLCGQITWKFNGSLIKKILYIAIPNGLENSMFQLGKILVMSAVATMGTSAIAANAVTGTIANWNNLPGFAINLAIVSVVSVCVGAGRYDQARYYTRRLCRDAMIGIGCLSIILYLSAPILVTFFNLGPDAAQLTIQIVRIHAVASAFLWMPAFGVPNTLRAAGDVVWPMSVAIFSMWVFRVVLAYVFTYVCHFGLVSIWMAMFIDWVVREIFYVLRYKGHKWEHFAQKS
;
A
#
# COMPACT_ATOMS: atom_id res chain seq x y z
N GLU A 1 4.04 30.75 -0.26
CA GLU A 1 4.09 30.78 -1.73
C GLU A 1 4.81 29.55 -2.28
N ASP A 2 5.99 29.20 -1.80
CA ASP A 2 6.77 28.06 -2.31
C ASP A 2 6.09 26.69 -2.06
N ALA A 3 5.38 26.55 -0.93
CA ALA A 3 4.59 25.34 -0.66
C ALA A 3 3.44 25.17 -1.67
N CYS A 4 2.77 26.26 -2.08
CA CYS A 4 1.70 26.20 -3.08
C CYS A 4 2.26 25.89 -4.48
N LYS A 5 3.43 26.43 -4.83
CA LYS A 5 4.13 26.08 -6.08
C LYS A 5 4.53 24.61 -6.10
N SER A 6 5.06 24.10 -4.98
CA SER A 6 5.41 22.70 -4.84
C SER A 6 4.19 21.78 -4.95
N ALA A 7 3.08 22.16 -4.32
CA ALA A 7 1.82 21.41 -4.39
C ALA A 7 1.31 21.29 -5.84
N TRP A 8 1.35 22.41 -6.60
CA TRP A 8 0.97 22.40 -8.02
C TRP A 8 1.90 21.51 -8.86
N GLN A 9 3.22 21.58 -8.62
CA GLN A 9 4.19 20.76 -9.37
C GLN A 9 4.01 19.27 -9.10
N ILE A 10 3.73 18.87 -7.85
CA ILE A 10 3.44 17.48 -7.49
C ILE A 10 2.19 17.00 -8.24
N LEU A 11 1.11 17.79 -8.20
CA LEU A 11 -0.14 17.46 -8.85
C LEU A 11 0.02 17.33 -10.36
N LEU A 12 0.67 18.30 -10.99
CA LEU A 12 0.89 18.31 -12.43
C LEU A 12 1.75 17.11 -12.87
N PHE A 13 2.85 16.87 -12.18
CA PHE A 13 3.77 15.78 -12.50
C PHE A 13 3.10 14.41 -12.32
N ALA A 14 2.41 14.19 -11.19
CA ALA A 14 1.71 12.93 -10.93
C ALA A 14 0.59 12.67 -11.94
N THR A 15 -0.16 13.71 -12.31
CA THR A 15 -1.22 13.62 -13.32
C THR A 15 -0.67 13.27 -14.71
N LEU A 16 0.42 13.94 -15.13
CA LEU A 16 1.06 13.66 -16.40
C LEU A 16 1.65 12.23 -16.44
N LEU A 17 2.31 11.81 -15.38
CA LEU A 17 2.85 10.45 -15.26
C LEU A 17 1.73 9.40 -15.34
N ALA A 18 0.64 9.61 -14.61
CA ALA A 18 -0.53 8.73 -14.65
C ALA A 18 -1.17 8.69 -16.05
N PHE A 19 -1.22 9.81 -16.75
CA PHE A 19 -1.70 9.86 -18.12
C PHE A 19 -0.82 9.02 -19.06
N VAL A 20 0.51 9.19 -19.00
CA VAL A 20 1.45 8.40 -19.82
C VAL A 20 1.30 6.90 -19.51
N ILE A 21 1.23 6.52 -18.23
CA ILE A 21 1.00 5.14 -17.83
C ILE A 21 -0.35 4.63 -18.36
N SER A 22 -1.41 5.42 -18.30
CA SER A 22 -2.72 5.03 -18.82
C SER A 22 -2.66 4.77 -20.33
N VAL A 23 -1.98 5.62 -21.10
CA VAL A 23 -1.80 5.42 -22.54
C VAL A 23 -1.05 4.12 -22.80
N ILE A 24 0.04 3.84 -22.07
CA ILE A 24 0.80 2.59 -22.21
C ILE A 24 -0.10 1.37 -21.92
N PHE A 25 -0.87 1.41 -20.83
CA PHE A 25 -1.75 0.29 -20.46
C PHE A 25 -2.90 0.08 -21.45
N ILE A 26 -3.44 1.15 -22.02
CA ILE A 26 -4.50 1.06 -23.03
C ILE A 26 -3.93 0.52 -24.36
N THR A 27 -2.74 0.96 -24.77
CA THR A 27 -2.15 0.54 -26.06
C THR A 27 -1.50 -0.84 -25.99
N ALA A 28 -0.90 -1.19 -24.85
CA ALA A 28 -0.15 -2.43 -24.65
C ALA A 28 -0.89 -3.45 -23.76
N HIS A 29 -2.22 -3.37 -23.62
CA HIS A 29 -2.97 -4.25 -22.72
C HIS A 29 -2.84 -5.74 -23.08
N ASP A 30 -2.86 -6.11 -24.35
CA ASP A 30 -2.77 -7.50 -24.78
C ASP A 30 -1.39 -8.13 -24.46
N PRO A 31 -0.23 -7.53 -24.81
CA PRO A 31 1.06 -8.07 -24.44
C PRO A 31 1.29 -8.05 -22.93
N LEU A 32 0.79 -7.04 -22.20
CA LEU A 32 0.92 -6.99 -20.75
C LEU A 32 0.15 -8.12 -20.06
N LEU A 33 -1.10 -8.35 -20.45
CA LEU A 33 -1.90 -9.44 -19.90
C LEU A 33 -1.30 -10.82 -20.21
N ARG A 34 -0.81 -11.03 -21.44
CA ARG A 34 -0.13 -12.29 -21.82
C ARG A 34 1.17 -12.49 -21.06
N LEU A 35 1.92 -11.44 -20.81
CA LEU A 35 3.15 -11.50 -20.00
C LEU A 35 2.84 -11.87 -18.54
N MET A 36 1.75 -11.34 -17.97
CA MET A 36 1.37 -11.57 -16.58
C MET A 36 0.72 -12.93 -16.33
N PHE A 37 -0.16 -13.34 -17.23
CA PHE A 37 -1.02 -14.52 -17.01
C PHE A 37 -0.65 -15.71 -17.92
N GLY A 38 0.18 -15.50 -18.94
CA GLY A 38 0.54 -16.56 -19.88
C GLY A 38 -0.65 -17.06 -20.70
N LYS A 39 -0.81 -18.37 -20.78
CA LYS A 39 -1.96 -19.02 -21.44
C LYS A 39 -3.04 -19.29 -20.38
N ILE A 40 -4.11 -18.52 -20.42
CA ILE A 40 -5.32 -18.72 -19.62
C ILE A 40 -6.54 -18.86 -20.56
N GLU A 41 -7.66 -19.32 -19.99
CA GLU A 41 -8.92 -19.45 -20.71
C GLU A 41 -9.35 -18.12 -21.35
N ASP A 42 -9.90 -18.20 -22.58
CA ASP A 42 -10.27 -17.02 -23.36
C ASP A 42 -11.28 -16.12 -22.67
N ASP A 43 -12.21 -16.70 -21.90
CA ASP A 43 -13.22 -15.94 -21.17
C ASP A 43 -12.61 -15.16 -20.00
N VAL A 44 -11.63 -15.76 -19.32
CA VAL A 44 -10.86 -15.07 -18.25
C VAL A 44 -10.00 -13.96 -18.84
N MET A 45 -9.39 -14.17 -20.01
CA MET A 45 -8.62 -13.17 -20.71
C MET A 45 -9.49 -11.98 -21.13
N LYS A 46 -10.68 -12.24 -21.71
CA LYS A 46 -11.65 -11.20 -22.07
C LYS A 46 -12.11 -10.38 -20.86
N ALA A 47 -12.44 -11.06 -19.75
CA ALA A 47 -12.84 -10.42 -18.50
C ALA A 47 -11.72 -9.53 -17.95
N SER A 48 -10.47 -10.04 -17.92
CA SER A 48 -9.30 -9.31 -17.46
C SER A 48 -9.02 -8.07 -18.32
N LYS A 49 -9.14 -8.20 -19.65
CA LYS A 49 -9.01 -7.09 -20.59
C LYS A 49 -10.05 -6.01 -20.36
N THR A 50 -11.32 -6.39 -20.23
CA THR A 50 -12.42 -5.45 -19.96
C THR A 50 -12.19 -4.70 -18.66
N TYR A 51 -11.81 -5.41 -17.59
CA TYR A 51 -11.53 -4.81 -16.29
C TYR A 51 -10.34 -3.85 -16.37
N LEU A 52 -9.23 -4.27 -16.98
CA LEU A 52 -8.01 -3.48 -17.12
C LEU A 52 -8.27 -2.18 -17.86
N ILE A 53 -8.92 -2.25 -19.03
CA ILE A 53 -9.20 -1.07 -19.86
C ILE A 53 -10.06 -0.06 -19.10
N ILE A 54 -11.19 -0.51 -18.52
CA ILE A 54 -12.11 0.38 -17.80
C ILE A 54 -11.43 1.02 -16.60
N THR A 55 -10.69 0.24 -15.80
CA THR A 55 -10.01 0.78 -14.60
C THR A 55 -8.83 1.66 -14.93
N THR A 56 -8.14 1.44 -16.06
CA THR A 56 -7.03 2.28 -16.51
C THR A 56 -7.47 3.73 -16.80
N TYR A 57 -8.68 3.94 -17.28
CA TYR A 57 -9.23 5.30 -17.44
C TYR A 57 -9.27 6.07 -16.12
N SER A 58 -9.37 5.39 -14.98
CA SER A 58 -9.39 6.03 -13.66
C SER A 58 -8.00 6.37 -13.08
N PHE A 59 -6.89 5.98 -13.72
CA PHE A 59 -5.55 6.21 -13.16
C PHE A 59 -5.23 7.69 -12.99
N VAL A 60 -5.63 8.52 -13.95
CA VAL A 60 -5.47 9.97 -13.87
C VAL A 60 -6.27 10.55 -12.70
N ALA A 61 -7.53 10.13 -12.55
CA ALA A 61 -8.37 10.55 -11.43
C ALA A 61 -7.78 10.10 -10.08
N LEU A 62 -7.27 8.87 -10.02
CA LEU A 62 -6.64 8.34 -8.82
C LEU A 62 -5.35 9.10 -8.47
N ALA A 63 -4.55 9.51 -9.45
CA ALA A 63 -3.35 10.32 -9.23
C ALA A 63 -3.70 11.71 -8.66
N ILE A 64 -4.71 12.37 -9.21
CA ILE A 64 -5.21 13.66 -8.71
C ILE A 64 -5.70 13.48 -7.26
N TYR A 65 -6.55 12.48 -7.01
CA TYR A 65 -7.05 12.19 -5.67
C TYR A 65 -5.93 11.96 -4.67
N ASN A 66 -4.97 11.08 -4.97
CA ASN A 66 -3.87 10.75 -4.07
C ASN A 66 -2.96 11.96 -3.77
N SER A 67 -2.67 12.78 -4.80
CA SER A 67 -1.86 13.98 -4.65
C SER A 67 -2.55 15.01 -3.76
N CYS A 68 -3.83 15.33 -4.01
CA CYS A 68 -4.60 16.24 -3.18
C CYS A 68 -4.77 15.69 -1.75
N ALA A 69 -5.04 14.40 -1.61
CA ALA A 69 -5.16 13.77 -0.29
C ALA A 69 -3.85 13.82 0.52
N ALA A 70 -2.69 13.69 -0.13
CA ALA A 70 -1.40 13.86 0.51
C ALA A 70 -1.19 15.32 0.99
N LEU A 71 -1.58 16.30 0.17
CA LEU A 71 -1.49 17.72 0.52
C LEU A 71 -2.41 18.06 1.71
N PHE A 72 -3.66 17.59 1.71
CA PHE A 72 -4.57 17.78 2.87
C PHE A 72 -4.02 17.14 4.14
N ARG A 73 -3.40 15.96 4.06
CA ARG A 73 -2.74 15.35 5.23
C ARG A 73 -1.54 16.16 5.71
N ALA A 74 -0.76 16.73 4.79
CA ALA A 74 0.37 17.62 5.13
C ALA A 74 -0.10 18.91 5.85
N MET A 75 -1.29 19.38 5.54
CA MET A 75 -1.94 20.52 6.23
C MET A 75 -2.66 20.12 7.53
N ASN A 76 -2.50 18.89 8.03
CA ASN A 76 -3.24 18.31 9.16
C ASN A 76 -4.77 18.28 8.98
N GLU A 77 -5.28 18.39 7.75
CA GLU A 77 -6.70 18.30 7.43
C GLU A 77 -7.14 16.89 7.00
N SER A 78 -6.73 15.88 7.74
CA SER A 78 -7.05 14.47 7.44
C SER A 78 -8.55 14.17 7.43
N LYS A 79 -9.39 14.99 8.07
CA LYS A 79 -10.85 14.87 8.03
C LYS A 79 -11.40 15.02 6.61
N VAL A 80 -10.83 15.91 5.80
CA VAL A 80 -11.25 16.09 4.40
C VAL A 80 -11.00 14.82 3.61
N THR A 81 -9.78 14.27 3.72
CA THR A 81 -9.43 13.02 3.03
C THR A 81 -10.28 11.84 3.48
N MET A 82 -10.62 11.78 4.77
CA MET A 82 -11.50 10.75 5.32
C MET A 82 -12.90 10.81 4.69
N TRP A 83 -13.54 12.00 4.66
CA TRP A 83 -14.88 12.15 4.12
C TRP A 83 -14.93 11.89 2.61
N VAL A 84 -13.94 12.36 1.85
CA VAL A 84 -13.87 12.09 0.41
C VAL A 84 -13.61 10.60 0.13
N SER A 85 -12.75 9.95 0.92
CA SER A 85 -12.53 8.50 0.83
C SER A 85 -13.79 7.71 1.17
N LEU A 86 -14.54 8.12 2.19
CA LEU A 86 -15.81 7.50 2.55
C LEU A 86 -16.82 7.62 1.40
N LEU A 87 -16.96 8.83 0.83
CA LEU A 87 -17.83 9.08 -0.33
C LEU A 87 -17.45 8.16 -1.51
N MET A 88 -16.14 8.07 -1.82
CA MET A 88 -15.63 7.19 -2.88
C MET A 88 -16.01 5.73 -2.63
N ASN A 89 -15.84 5.25 -1.40
CA ASN A 89 -16.19 3.87 -1.04
C ASN A 89 -17.69 3.60 -1.10
N VAL A 90 -18.52 4.53 -0.61
CA VAL A 90 -19.99 4.39 -0.69
C VAL A 90 -20.46 4.31 -2.14
N ILE A 91 -19.97 5.21 -3.01
CA ILE A 91 -20.31 5.17 -4.45
C ILE A 91 -19.84 3.85 -5.08
N ASN A 92 -18.66 3.38 -4.71
CA ASN A 92 -18.12 2.12 -5.23
C ASN A 92 -18.98 0.92 -4.80
N VAL A 93 -19.27 0.79 -3.51
CA VAL A 93 -20.05 -0.35 -2.97
C VAL A 93 -21.48 -0.35 -3.51
N VAL A 94 -22.17 0.79 -3.46
CA VAL A 94 -23.54 0.92 -3.95
C VAL A 94 -23.60 0.71 -5.47
N GLY A 95 -22.65 1.32 -6.20
CA GLY A 95 -22.54 1.16 -7.65
C GLY A 95 -22.28 -0.30 -8.05
N ASN A 96 -21.36 -0.99 -7.37
CA ASN A 96 -21.11 -2.41 -7.60
C ASN A 96 -22.35 -3.25 -7.35
N ALA A 97 -23.07 -2.99 -6.24
CA ALA A 97 -24.30 -3.72 -5.93
C ALA A 97 -25.36 -3.54 -7.03
N ILE A 98 -25.58 -2.31 -7.49
CA ILE A 98 -26.55 -2.01 -8.57
C ILE A 98 -26.13 -2.67 -9.89
N CYS A 99 -24.86 -2.54 -10.29
CA CYS A 99 -24.37 -3.05 -11.57
C CYS A 99 -24.29 -4.58 -11.61
N ILE A 100 -23.94 -5.23 -10.49
CA ILE A 100 -23.83 -6.70 -10.43
C ILE A 100 -25.20 -7.35 -10.26
N TYR A 101 -25.95 -6.93 -9.22
CA TYR A 101 -27.21 -7.60 -8.86
C TYR A 101 -28.41 -7.05 -9.62
N GLY A 102 -28.41 -5.73 -9.96
CA GLY A 102 -29.51 -5.10 -10.69
C GLY A 102 -29.40 -5.23 -12.21
N LEU A 103 -28.20 -4.94 -12.75
CA LEU A 103 -27.96 -4.88 -14.20
C LEU A 103 -27.26 -6.12 -14.76
N HIS A 104 -26.80 -7.05 -13.93
CA HIS A 104 -26.11 -8.29 -14.32
C HIS A 104 -24.91 -8.07 -15.27
N MET A 105 -24.14 -6.98 -15.07
CA MET A 105 -23.09 -6.54 -15.99
C MET A 105 -21.78 -7.35 -15.88
N GLY A 106 -21.72 -8.36 -15.01
CA GLY A 106 -20.51 -9.16 -14.84
C GLY A 106 -19.28 -8.32 -14.40
N VAL A 107 -18.13 -8.53 -15.04
CA VAL A 107 -16.88 -7.86 -14.68
C VAL A 107 -16.91 -6.35 -14.91
N ALA A 108 -17.61 -5.89 -15.95
CA ALA A 108 -17.81 -4.46 -16.21
C ALA A 108 -18.58 -3.78 -15.07
N GLY A 109 -19.51 -4.52 -14.43
CA GLY A 109 -20.29 -4.02 -13.29
C GLY A 109 -19.47 -3.72 -12.03
N VAL A 110 -18.24 -4.23 -11.92
CA VAL A 110 -17.29 -3.86 -10.87
C VAL A 110 -16.36 -2.72 -11.32
N ALA A 111 -15.93 -2.76 -12.57
CA ALA A 111 -14.96 -1.80 -13.10
C ALA A 111 -15.54 -0.39 -13.29
N ILE A 112 -16.78 -0.27 -13.76
CA ILE A 112 -17.42 1.02 -14.03
C ILE A 112 -17.67 1.82 -12.74
N PRO A 113 -18.30 1.29 -11.70
CA PRO A 113 -18.48 2.03 -10.44
C PRO A 113 -17.15 2.39 -9.77
N THR A 114 -16.14 1.53 -9.89
CA THR A 114 -14.80 1.82 -9.42
C THR A 114 -14.21 3.04 -10.13
N THR A 115 -14.40 3.13 -11.44
CA THR A 115 -13.94 4.26 -12.24
C THR A 115 -14.71 5.54 -11.88
N ILE A 116 -16.03 5.48 -11.82
CA ILE A 116 -16.89 6.62 -11.47
C ILE A 116 -16.56 7.15 -10.06
N SER A 117 -16.45 6.27 -9.07
CA SER A 117 -16.15 6.66 -7.68
C SER A 117 -14.82 7.40 -7.56
N ARG A 118 -13.80 6.98 -8.32
CA ARG A 118 -12.50 7.66 -8.37
C ARG A 118 -12.58 9.03 -9.02
N TYR A 119 -13.33 9.19 -10.11
CA TYR A 119 -13.54 10.49 -10.73
C TYR A 119 -14.29 11.44 -9.81
N VAL A 120 -15.37 10.99 -9.17
CA VAL A 120 -16.11 11.83 -8.22
C VAL A 120 -15.19 12.27 -7.07
N ALA A 121 -14.43 11.35 -6.48
CA ALA A 121 -13.50 11.67 -5.41
C ALA A 121 -12.42 12.66 -5.87
N ALA A 122 -11.86 12.46 -7.07
CA ALA A 122 -10.86 13.36 -7.63
C ALA A 122 -11.40 14.77 -7.85
N VAL A 123 -12.59 14.90 -8.42
CA VAL A 123 -13.23 16.20 -8.64
C VAL A 123 -13.52 16.90 -7.33
N VAL A 124 -14.12 16.20 -6.36
CA VAL A 124 -14.46 16.79 -5.06
C VAL A 124 -13.21 17.26 -4.33
N ILE A 125 -12.18 16.43 -4.19
CA ILE A 125 -10.98 16.80 -3.45
C ILE A 125 -10.19 17.91 -4.18
N PHE A 126 -10.16 17.87 -5.51
CA PHE A 126 -9.51 18.90 -6.33
C PHE A 126 -10.19 20.27 -6.15
N LEU A 127 -11.52 20.33 -6.22
CA LEU A 127 -12.26 21.57 -5.99
C LEU A 127 -12.02 22.15 -4.59
N LEU A 128 -11.90 21.29 -3.58
CA LEU A 128 -11.60 21.72 -2.21
C LEU A 128 -10.20 22.36 -2.07
N MET A 129 -9.24 22.04 -2.97
CA MET A 129 -7.91 22.67 -2.99
C MET A 129 -7.91 24.13 -3.47
N PHE A 130 -8.99 24.62 -4.10
CA PHE A 130 -9.12 26.02 -4.50
C PHE A 130 -9.69 26.94 -3.42
N GLN A 131 -9.97 26.43 -2.23
CA GLN A 131 -10.42 27.26 -1.11
C GLN A 131 -9.27 28.15 -0.63
N THR A 132 -9.42 29.46 -0.81
CA THR A 132 -8.39 30.48 -0.49
C THR A 132 -8.05 30.59 0.99
N LYS A 133 -8.91 30.07 1.87
CA LYS A 133 -8.68 30.06 3.32
C LYS A 133 -7.67 29.01 3.79
N LYS A 134 -7.21 28.13 2.90
CA LYS A 134 -6.26 27.05 3.22
C LYS A 134 -4.82 27.57 3.17
N GLU A 135 -3.95 27.02 4.03
CA GLU A 135 -2.52 27.32 4.04
C GLU A 135 -1.82 26.98 2.72
N ILE A 136 -2.20 25.84 2.14
CA ILE A 136 -1.79 25.44 0.78
C ILE A 136 -3.05 25.45 -0.08
N ASN A 137 -3.08 26.32 -1.08
CA ASN A 137 -4.15 26.40 -2.06
C ASN A 137 -3.58 26.52 -3.47
N LEU A 138 -4.38 26.17 -4.46
CA LEU A 138 -3.99 26.22 -5.86
C LEU A 138 -4.40 27.54 -6.56
N CYS A 139 -5.03 28.48 -5.86
CA CYS A 139 -5.43 29.75 -6.43
C CYS A 139 -4.22 30.58 -6.86
N GLY A 140 -4.18 31.00 -8.13
CA GLY A 140 -3.11 31.83 -8.66
C GLY A 140 -1.75 31.15 -8.90
N GLN A 141 -1.65 29.86 -8.65
CA GLN A 141 -0.41 29.08 -8.79
C GLN A 141 -0.36 28.21 -10.06
N ILE A 142 -1.32 28.35 -10.95
CA ILE A 142 -1.42 27.52 -12.17
C ILE A 142 -0.32 27.92 -13.14
N THR A 143 0.74 27.13 -13.18
CA THR A 143 1.85 27.29 -14.12
C THR A 143 2.14 25.95 -14.80
N TRP A 144 2.27 25.99 -16.13
CA TRP A 144 2.64 24.80 -16.92
C TRP A 144 4.15 24.62 -17.04
N LYS A 145 4.95 25.50 -16.43
CA LYS A 145 6.40 25.41 -16.44
C LYS A 145 6.87 24.51 -15.32
N PHE A 146 7.63 23.46 -15.67
CA PHE A 146 8.25 22.56 -14.69
C PHE A 146 9.46 23.23 -14.03
N ASN A 147 9.51 23.15 -12.71
CA ASN A 147 10.69 23.52 -11.95
C ASN A 147 11.58 22.29 -11.76
N GLY A 148 12.67 22.20 -12.53
CA GLY A 148 13.58 21.04 -12.53
C GLY A 148 14.17 20.71 -11.16
N SER A 149 14.45 21.70 -10.30
CA SER A 149 14.99 21.48 -8.97
C SER A 149 13.96 20.85 -8.03
N LEU A 150 12.69 21.29 -8.10
CA LEU A 150 11.58 20.70 -7.35
C LEU A 150 11.28 19.28 -7.82
N ILE A 151 11.24 19.06 -9.13
CA ILE A 151 11.00 17.73 -9.69
C ILE A 151 12.10 16.75 -9.27
N LYS A 152 13.37 17.19 -9.27
CA LYS A 152 14.48 16.37 -8.79
C LYS A 152 14.31 15.95 -7.33
N LYS A 153 13.85 16.86 -6.44
CA LYS A 153 13.54 16.54 -5.04
C LYS A 153 12.38 15.56 -4.92
N ILE A 154 11.32 15.76 -5.70
CA ILE A 154 10.17 14.84 -5.72
C ILE A 154 10.60 13.44 -6.17
N LEU A 155 11.35 13.35 -7.26
CA LEU A 155 11.82 12.08 -7.81
C LEU A 155 12.81 11.37 -6.89
N TYR A 156 13.63 12.10 -6.16
CA TYR A 156 14.56 11.52 -5.17
C TYR A 156 13.81 10.71 -4.09
N ILE A 157 12.61 11.10 -3.74
CA ILE A 157 11.75 10.40 -2.78
C ILE A 157 10.86 9.38 -3.49
N ALA A 158 10.29 9.75 -4.63
CA ALA A 158 9.29 8.94 -5.33
C ALA A 158 9.89 7.68 -5.99
N ILE A 159 11.08 7.79 -6.62
CA ILE A 159 11.72 6.66 -7.31
C ILE A 159 12.07 5.52 -6.33
N PRO A 160 12.77 5.75 -5.20
CA PRO A 160 13.03 4.68 -4.25
C PRO A 160 11.76 4.01 -3.72
N ASN A 161 10.74 4.79 -3.36
CA ASN A 161 9.47 4.24 -2.90
C ASN A 161 8.75 3.44 -4.00
N GLY A 162 8.78 3.92 -5.24
CA GLY A 162 8.20 3.23 -6.38
C GLY A 162 8.90 1.90 -6.68
N LEU A 163 10.24 1.90 -6.68
CA LEU A 163 11.04 0.69 -6.86
C LEU A 163 10.79 -0.33 -5.75
N GLU A 164 10.77 0.12 -4.49
CA GLU A 164 10.47 -0.75 -3.35
C GLU A 164 9.11 -1.43 -3.50
N ASN A 165 8.05 -0.65 -3.80
CA ASN A 165 6.72 -1.20 -4.00
C ASN A 165 6.64 -2.15 -5.19
N SER A 166 7.30 -1.83 -6.31
CA SER A 166 7.34 -2.68 -7.49
C SER A 166 8.05 -4.01 -7.20
N MET A 167 9.22 -3.97 -6.56
CA MET A 167 9.96 -5.16 -6.16
C MET A 167 9.18 -6.00 -5.15
N PHE A 168 8.45 -5.35 -4.25
CA PHE A 168 7.58 -6.04 -3.29
C PHE A 168 6.43 -6.79 -3.97
N GLN A 169 5.79 -6.19 -4.98
CA GLN A 169 4.72 -6.84 -5.73
C GLN A 169 5.24 -7.99 -6.58
N LEU A 170 6.40 -7.82 -7.23
CA LEU A 170 7.06 -8.91 -7.96
C LEU A 170 7.39 -10.08 -7.03
N GLY A 171 7.96 -9.81 -5.86
CA GLY A 171 8.24 -10.84 -4.87
C GLY A 171 6.98 -11.57 -4.40
N LYS A 172 5.85 -10.87 -4.22
CA LYS A 172 4.56 -11.52 -3.90
C LYS A 172 4.09 -12.47 -5.00
N ILE A 173 4.24 -12.07 -6.27
CA ILE A 173 3.87 -12.91 -7.42
C ILE A 173 4.71 -14.20 -7.43
N LEU A 174 6.02 -14.10 -7.22
CA LEU A 174 6.89 -15.25 -7.13
C LEU A 174 6.54 -16.18 -5.97
N VAL A 175 6.29 -15.62 -4.78
CA VAL A 175 5.85 -16.41 -3.62
C VAL A 175 4.50 -17.10 -3.91
N MET A 176 3.57 -16.41 -4.58
CA MET A 176 2.29 -17.01 -4.98
C MET A 176 2.46 -18.14 -5.99
N SER A 177 3.45 -18.04 -6.89
CA SER A 177 3.83 -19.13 -7.79
C SER A 177 4.28 -20.37 -7.02
N ALA A 178 5.07 -20.21 -5.95
CA ALA A 178 5.44 -21.33 -5.08
C ALA A 178 4.23 -21.93 -4.34
N VAL A 179 3.30 -21.08 -3.84
CA VAL A 179 2.05 -21.56 -3.21
C VAL A 179 1.22 -22.38 -4.21
N ALA A 180 1.16 -21.96 -5.47
CA ALA A 180 0.36 -22.62 -6.50
C ALA A 180 0.79 -24.08 -6.74
N THR A 181 2.05 -24.42 -6.52
CA THR A 181 2.54 -25.82 -6.64
C THR A 181 2.11 -26.75 -5.50
N MET A 182 1.57 -26.17 -4.39
CA MET A 182 1.12 -26.94 -3.22
C MET A 182 -0.34 -27.41 -3.33
N GLY A 183 -1.04 -27.07 -4.42
CA GLY A 183 -2.40 -27.49 -4.69
C GLY A 183 -3.47 -26.47 -4.29
N THR A 184 -4.72 -26.79 -4.64
CA THR A 184 -5.86 -25.88 -4.51
C THR A 184 -6.18 -25.50 -3.07
N SER A 185 -6.03 -26.44 -2.13
CA SER A 185 -6.25 -26.19 -0.69
C SER A 185 -5.27 -25.15 -0.14
N ALA A 186 -4.00 -25.19 -0.55
CA ALA A 186 -2.99 -24.21 -0.15
C ALA A 186 -3.27 -22.83 -0.76
N ILE A 187 -3.68 -22.76 -2.03
CA ILE A 187 -4.06 -21.51 -2.69
C ILE A 187 -5.23 -20.85 -1.95
N ALA A 188 -6.29 -21.61 -1.66
CA ALA A 188 -7.47 -21.12 -0.96
C ALA A 188 -7.12 -20.65 0.47
N ALA A 189 -6.36 -21.45 1.21
CA ALA A 189 -5.89 -21.10 2.54
C ALA A 189 -5.05 -19.83 2.54
N ASN A 190 -4.11 -19.68 1.59
CA ASN A 190 -3.26 -18.50 1.46
C ASN A 190 -4.07 -17.22 1.16
N ALA A 191 -5.07 -17.31 0.28
CA ALA A 191 -5.92 -16.19 -0.09
C ALA A 191 -6.75 -15.68 1.10
N VAL A 192 -7.40 -16.61 1.84
CA VAL A 192 -8.20 -16.27 3.01
C VAL A 192 -7.32 -15.75 4.14
N THR A 193 -6.19 -16.42 4.43
CA THR A 193 -5.24 -15.94 5.43
C THR A 193 -4.73 -14.55 5.10
N GLY A 194 -4.41 -14.27 3.83
CA GLY A 194 -3.97 -12.94 3.38
C GLY A 194 -5.03 -11.86 3.62
N THR A 195 -6.31 -12.17 3.42
CA THR A 195 -7.41 -11.26 3.69
C THR A 195 -7.52 -10.96 5.20
N ILE A 196 -7.50 -11.98 6.04
CA ILE A 196 -7.57 -11.83 7.50
C ILE A 196 -6.33 -11.10 8.03
N ALA A 197 -5.14 -11.38 7.49
CA ALA A 197 -3.90 -10.69 7.84
C ALA A 197 -3.95 -9.19 7.53
N ASN A 198 -4.56 -8.79 6.40
CA ASN A 198 -4.78 -7.38 6.09
C ASN A 198 -5.69 -6.70 7.12
N TRP A 199 -6.76 -7.36 7.57
CA TRP A 199 -7.63 -6.82 8.62
C TRP A 199 -6.86 -6.61 9.93
N ASN A 200 -6.01 -7.57 10.31
CA ASN A 200 -5.18 -7.46 11.51
C ASN A 200 -4.25 -6.25 11.48
N ASN A 201 -3.73 -5.90 10.31
CA ASN A 201 -2.74 -4.84 10.15
C ASN A 201 -3.37 -3.44 9.91
N LEU A 202 -4.71 -3.31 9.87
CA LEU A 202 -5.40 -2.03 9.64
C LEU A 202 -4.97 -0.89 10.59
N PRO A 203 -4.86 -1.11 11.93
CA PRO A 203 -4.39 -0.06 12.82
C PRO A 203 -2.98 0.42 12.47
N GLY A 204 -2.11 -0.51 12.07
CA GLY A 204 -0.75 -0.20 11.63
C GLY A 204 -0.72 0.62 10.36
N PHE A 205 -1.53 0.29 9.34
CA PHE A 205 -1.64 1.10 8.13
C PHE A 205 -2.11 2.53 8.41
N ALA A 206 -3.11 2.69 9.28
CA ALA A 206 -3.60 4.01 9.67
C ALA A 206 -2.52 4.85 10.38
N ILE A 207 -1.82 4.24 11.33
CA ILE A 207 -0.75 4.92 12.09
C ILE A 207 0.46 5.20 11.19
N ASN A 208 0.78 4.38 10.20
CA ASN A 208 1.85 4.66 9.23
C ASN A 208 1.63 5.99 8.49
N LEU A 209 0.40 6.30 8.10
CA LEU A 209 0.08 7.60 7.49
C LEU A 209 0.27 8.75 8.50
N ALA A 210 -0.11 8.54 9.75
CA ALA A 210 0.08 9.53 10.81
C ALA A 210 1.57 9.77 11.13
N ILE A 211 2.40 8.71 11.15
CA ILE A 211 3.85 8.83 11.35
C ILE A 211 4.45 9.73 10.27
N VAL A 212 4.16 9.48 9.00
CA VAL A 212 4.69 10.30 7.90
C VAL A 212 4.32 11.76 8.10
N SER A 213 3.04 12.06 8.39
CA SER A 213 2.57 13.44 8.54
C SER A 213 3.19 14.14 9.75
N VAL A 214 3.12 13.52 10.93
CA VAL A 214 3.57 14.13 12.20
C VAL A 214 5.10 14.28 12.22
N VAL A 215 5.81 13.22 11.81
CA VAL A 215 7.28 13.24 11.85
C VAL A 215 7.85 14.22 10.83
N SER A 216 7.26 14.33 9.63
CA SER A 216 7.71 15.31 8.62
C SER A 216 7.61 16.75 9.13
N VAL A 217 6.52 17.09 9.85
CA VAL A 217 6.35 18.41 10.46
C VAL A 217 7.41 18.66 11.54
N CYS A 218 7.65 17.68 12.42
CA CYS A 218 8.68 17.80 13.45
C CYS A 218 10.08 17.97 12.87
N VAL A 219 10.40 17.18 11.85
CA VAL A 219 11.69 17.23 11.14
C VAL A 219 11.87 18.55 10.41
N GLY A 220 10.84 19.01 9.68
CA GLY A 220 10.86 20.31 9.00
C GLY A 220 11.03 21.49 9.93
N ALA A 221 10.57 21.39 11.18
CA ALA A 221 10.77 22.37 12.24
C ALA A 221 12.11 22.22 12.99
N GLY A 222 12.96 21.26 12.63
CA GLY A 222 14.23 20.98 13.32
C GLY A 222 14.08 20.34 14.71
N ARG A 223 12.87 19.87 15.05
CA ARG A 223 12.55 19.33 16.38
C ARG A 223 12.68 17.81 16.43
N TYR A 224 13.91 17.31 16.32
CA TYR A 224 14.20 15.88 16.26
C TYR A 224 13.80 15.10 17.53
N ASP A 225 13.86 15.75 18.72
CA ASP A 225 13.39 15.13 19.97
C ASP A 225 11.90 14.82 19.91
N GLN A 226 11.11 15.74 19.38
CA GLN A 226 9.69 15.53 19.18
C GLN A 226 9.42 14.46 18.13
N ALA A 227 10.18 14.45 17.03
CA ALA A 227 10.09 13.40 16.02
C ALA A 227 10.31 12.01 16.62
N ARG A 228 11.34 11.86 17.49
CA ARG A 228 11.61 10.62 18.23
C ARG A 228 10.50 10.25 19.19
N TYR A 229 9.99 11.22 19.92
CA TYR A 229 8.90 11.01 20.88
C TYR A 229 7.63 10.50 20.17
N TYR A 230 7.21 11.19 19.11
CA TYR A 230 6.02 10.81 18.35
C TYR A 230 6.19 9.48 17.62
N THR A 231 7.35 9.20 17.06
CA THR A 231 7.62 7.88 16.44
C THR A 231 7.42 6.76 17.45
N ARG A 232 8.05 6.85 18.64
CA ARG A 232 7.92 5.81 19.68
C ARG A 232 6.46 5.68 20.13
N ARG A 233 5.78 6.80 20.35
CA ARG A 233 4.39 6.81 20.81
C ARG A 233 3.45 6.19 19.79
N LEU A 234 3.52 6.64 18.55
CA LEU A 234 2.67 6.13 17.47
C LEU A 234 2.95 4.64 17.16
N CYS A 235 4.22 4.23 17.16
CA CYS A 235 4.56 2.81 17.02
C CYS A 235 3.98 1.97 18.15
N ARG A 236 4.09 2.42 19.40
CA ARG A 236 3.50 1.72 20.56
C ARG A 236 1.97 1.64 20.45
N ASP A 237 1.32 2.75 20.13
CA ASP A 237 -0.14 2.82 20.03
C ASP A 237 -0.65 1.90 18.88
N ALA A 238 0.09 1.82 17.76
CA ALA A 238 -0.19 0.86 16.69
C ALA A 238 0.03 -0.60 17.14
N MET A 239 1.11 -0.90 17.86
CA MET A 239 1.35 -2.24 18.39
C MET A 239 0.24 -2.69 19.35
N ILE A 240 -0.27 -1.79 20.19
CA ILE A 240 -1.42 -2.07 21.06
C ILE A 240 -2.66 -2.36 20.20
N GLY A 241 -2.95 -1.53 19.19
CA GLY A 241 -4.10 -1.73 18.29
C GLY A 241 -4.01 -3.05 17.52
N ILE A 242 -2.85 -3.37 16.93
CA ILE A 242 -2.61 -4.65 16.25
C ILE A 242 -2.70 -5.80 17.24
N GLY A 243 -2.13 -5.66 18.44
CA GLY A 243 -2.17 -6.69 19.49
C GLY A 243 -3.58 -7.02 19.95
N CYS A 244 -4.42 -6.00 20.17
CA CYS A 244 -5.84 -6.21 20.50
C CYS A 244 -6.59 -6.97 19.38
N LEU A 245 -6.40 -6.56 18.12
CA LEU A 245 -6.99 -7.28 16.99
C LEU A 245 -6.41 -8.68 16.84
N SER A 246 -5.12 -8.87 17.08
CA SER A 246 -4.45 -10.17 17.03
C SER A 246 -5.06 -11.15 18.05
N ILE A 247 -5.35 -10.70 19.26
CA ILE A 247 -6.03 -11.53 20.27
C ILE A 247 -7.42 -11.92 19.79
N ILE A 248 -8.20 -10.96 19.29
CA ILE A 248 -9.55 -11.23 18.76
C ILE A 248 -9.47 -12.25 17.61
N LEU A 249 -8.57 -12.03 16.64
CA LEU A 249 -8.43 -12.91 15.47
C LEU A 249 -7.90 -14.31 15.87
N TYR A 250 -6.98 -14.39 16.82
CA TYR A 250 -6.46 -15.67 17.30
C TYR A 250 -7.57 -16.55 17.90
N LEU A 251 -8.44 -15.95 18.72
CA LEU A 251 -9.56 -16.64 19.36
C LEU A 251 -10.68 -16.93 18.38
N SER A 252 -11.01 -15.97 17.48
CA SER A 252 -12.12 -16.09 16.53
C SER A 252 -11.74 -16.82 15.23
N ALA A 253 -10.47 -17.20 15.02
CA ALA A 253 -10.03 -17.84 13.79
C ALA A 253 -10.89 -19.02 13.32
N PRO A 254 -11.31 -19.98 14.19
CA PRO A 254 -12.17 -21.07 13.78
C PRO A 254 -13.55 -20.60 13.27
N ILE A 255 -14.13 -19.58 13.90
CA ILE A 255 -15.43 -19.02 13.53
C ILE A 255 -15.30 -18.22 12.23
N LEU A 256 -14.24 -17.40 12.09
CA LEU A 256 -14.03 -16.60 10.88
C LEU A 256 -13.87 -17.45 9.64
N VAL A 257 -13.16 -18.58 9.75
CA VAL A 257 -12.92 -19.49 8.62
C VAL A 257 -14.22 -20.11 8.10
N THR A 258 -15.25 -20.30 8.93
CA THR A 258 -16.54 -20.85 8.47
C THR A 258 -17.26 -19.95 7.47
N PHE A 259 -17.05 -18.63 7.52
CA PHE A 259 -17.63 -17.70 6.57
C PHE A 259 -17.07 -17.81 5.15
N PHE A 260 -15.91 -18.45 4.98
CA PHE A 260 -15.26 -18.56 3.67
C PHE A 260 -15.55 -19.88 2.94
N ASN A 261 -16.34 -20.79 3.53
CA ASN A 261 -16.72 -22.09 2.95
C ASN A 261 -15.52 -22.89 2.40
N LEU A 262 -14.43 -22.93 3.16
CA LEU A 262 -13.22 -23.68 2.79
C LEU A 262 -13.43 -25.19 3.01
N GLY A 263 -12.75 -26.00 2.18
CA GLY A 263 -12.63 -27.43 2.47
C GLY A 263 -11.86 -27.69 3.78
N PRO A 264 -12.02 -28.85 4.43
CA PRO A 264 -11.51 -29.11 5.77
C PRO A 264 -9.99 -28.89 5.88
N ASP A 265 -9.20 -29.34 4.89
CA ASP A 265 -7.75 -29.16 4.87
C ASP A 265 -7.35 -27.68 4.76
N ALA A 266 -7.99 -26.93 3.87
CA ALA A 266 -7.75 -25.50 3.70
C ALA A 266 -8.18 -24.70 4.94
N ALA A 267 -9.26 -25.07 5.59
CA ALA A 267 -9.74 -24.46 6.82
C ALA A 267 -8.74 -24.65 7.98
N GLN A 268 -8.24 -25.87 8.15
CA GLN A 268 -7.24 -26.16 9.20
C GLN A 268 -5.94 -25.40 8.97
N LEU A 269 -5.41 -25.38 7.74
CA LEU A 269 -4.23 -24.60 7.36
C LEU A 269 -4.44 -23.10 7.64
N THR A 270 -5.61 -22.57 7.25
CA THR A 270 -5.95 -21.15 7.49
C THR A 270 -5.95 -20.82 8.98
N ILE A 271 -6.62 -21.61 9.81
CA ILE A 271 -6.65 -21.38 11.27
C ILE A 271 -5.25 -21.39 11.85
N GLN A 272 -4.42 -22.36 11.46
CA GLN A 272 -3.05 -22.47 11.94
C GLN A 272 -2.24 -21.22 11.57
N ILE A 273 -2.28 -20.81 10.31
CA ILE A 273 -1.47 -19.67 9.82
C ILE A 273 -1.98 -18.35 10.38
N VAL A 274 -3.29 -18.14 10.48
CA VAL A 274 -3.89 -16.95 11.09
C VAL A 274 -3.45 -16.79 12.53
N ARG A 275 -3.41 -17.88 13.31
CA ARG A 275 -2.93 -17.84 14.70
C ARG A 275 -1.45 -17.48 14.80
N ILE A 276 -0.59 -18.09 13.96
CA ILE A 276 0.84 -17.76 13.91
C ILE A 276 1.03 -16.31 13.49
N HIS A 277 0.30 -15.85 12.44
CA HIS A 277 0.36 -14.48 11.96
C HIS A 277 -0.09 -13.49 13.04
N ALA A 278 -1.15 -13.76 13.77
CA ALA A 278 -1.64 -12.90 14.84
C ALA A 278 -0.57 -12.65 15.91
N VAL A 279 0.12 -13.73 16.34
CA VAL A 279 1.22 -13.59 17.28
C VAL A 279 2.40 -12.82 16.67
N ALA A 280 2.85 -13.19 15.49
CA ALA A 280 3.99 -12.55 14.83
C ALA A 280 3.75 -11.06 14.55
N SER A 281 2.57 -10.69 14.05
CA SER A 281 2.25 -9.31 13.68
C SER A 281 2.16 -8.38 14.89
N ALA A 282 1.69 -8.87 16.03
CA ALA A 282 1.60 -8.08 17.27
C ALA A 282 2.97 -7.51 17.70
N PHE A 283 4.06 -8.21 17.42
CA PHE A 283 5.40 -7.81 17.82
C PHE A 283 6.25 -7.27 16.66
N LEU A 284 6.20 -7.90 15.49
CA LEU A 284 7.14 -7.65 14.40
C LEU A 284 6.64 -6.63 13.38
N TRP A 285 5.31 -6.51 13.18
CA TRP A 285 4.80 -5.76 12.04
C TRP A 285 5.11 -4.27 12.12
N MET A 286 4.89 -3.67 13.29
CA MET A 286 5.08 -2.21 13.42
C MET A 286 6.54 -1.77 13.35
N PRO A 287 7.51 -2.43 13.99
CA PRO A 287 8.93 -2.10 13.81
C PRO A 287 9.39 -2.28 12.36
N ALA A 288 8.92 -3.32 11.66
CA ALA A 288 9.29 -3.60 10.27
C ALA A 288 8.68 -2.63 9.24
N PHE A 289 7.50 -2.08 9.50
CA PHE A 289 6.77 -1.25 8.53
C PHE A 289 6.48 0.18 9.00
N GLY A 290 6.56 0.47 10.29
CA GLY A 290 6.34 1.79 10.87
C GLY A 290 7.62 2.62 10.97
N VAL A 291 8.68 2.05 11.52
CA VAL A 291 9.97 2.73 11.68
C VAL A 291 10.54 3.25 10.37
N PRO A 292 10.52 2.51 9.24
CA PRO A 292 11.01 3.03 7.96
C PRO A 292 10.28 4.28 7.47
N ASN A 293 9.02 4.51 7.87
CA ASN A 293 8.29 5.72 7.52
C ASN A 293 8.86 6.96 8.25
N THR A 294 9.39 6.80 9.46
CA THR A 294 10.13 7.86 10.15
C THR A 294 11.42 8.23 9.41
N LEU A 295 12.16 7.22 8.94
CA LEU A 295 13.38 7.45 8.15
C LEU A 295 13.07 8.20 6.84
N ARG A 296 12.02 7.78 6.13
CA ARG A 296 11.56 8.43 4.90
C ARG A 296 11.08 9.86 5.14
N ALA A 297 10.36 10.09 6.24
CA ALA A 297 9.89 11.43 6.63
C ALA A 297 11.06 12.40 6.90
N ALA A 298 12.21 11.87 7.29
CA ALA A 298 13.45 12.62 7.48
C ALA A 298 14.33 12.72 6.22
N GLY A 299 13.89 12.19 5.05
CA GLY A 299 14.65 12.22 3.80
C GLY A 299 15.62 11.05 3.59
N ASP A 300 15.78 10.15 4.58
CA ASP A 300 16.56 8.91 4.42
C ASP A 300 15.70 7.85 3.72
N VAL A 301 15.62 7.91 2.40
CA VAL A 301 14.72 7.06 1.58
C VAL A 301 15.44 5.86 0.96
N VAL A 302 16.73 6.00 0.63
CA VAL A 302 17.50 4.95 -0.07
C VAL A 302 17.79 3.77 0.84
N TRP A 303 18.13 4.03 2.10
CA TRP A 303 18.42 2.97 3.06
C TRP A 303 17.21 2.06 3.33
N PRO A 304 16.02 2.58 3.69
CA PRO A 304 14.84 1.75 3.87
C PRO A 304 14.47 0.95 2.63
N MET A 305 14.55 1.56 1.44
CA MET A 305 14.34 0.86 0.17
C MET A 305 15.30 -0.32 0.00
N SER A 306 16.62 -0.09 0.20
CA SER A 306 17.63 -1.13 0.00
C SER A 306 17.44 -2.30 0.95
N VAL A 307 17.16 -2.02 2.23
CA VAL A 307 16.85 -3.06 3.22
C VAL A 307 15.57 -3.82 2.86
N ALA A 308 14.52 -3.11 2.44
CA ALA A 308 13.25 -3.74 2.07
C ALA A 308 13.40 -4.67 0.86
N ILE A 309 14.11 -4.24 -0.19
CA ILE A 309 14.36 -5.04 -1.38
C ILE A 309 15.24 -6.25 -1.02
N PHE A 310 16.37 -6.03 -0.34
CA PHE A 310 17.26 -7.11 0.06
C PHE A 310 16.54 -8.15 0.91
N SER A 311 15.83 -7.72 1.94
CA SER A 311 15.11 -8.60 2.84
C SER A 311 14.01 -9.39 2.12
N MET A 312 13.21 -8.72 1.30
CA MET A 312 12.14 -9.35 0.52
C MET A 312 12.68 -10.44 -0.41
N TRP A 313 13.78 -10.17 -1.12
CA TRP A 313 14.29 -11.12 -2.10
C TRP A 313 15.06 -12.27 -1.44
N VAL A 314 15.93 -11.99 -0.48
CA VAL A 314 16.78 -13.00 0.16
C VAL A 314 15.99 -13.82 1.18
N PHE A 315 15.29 -13.16 2.10
CA PHE A 315 14.66 -13.86 3.24
C PHE A 315 13.20 -14.24 2.99
N ARG A 316 12.51 -13.63 2.04
CA ARG A 316 11.13 -14.01 1.75
C ARG A 316 11.02 -14.85 0.48
N VAL A 317 11.56 -14.41 -0.65
CA VAL A 317 11.45 -15.14 -1.92
C VAL A 317 12.34 -16.37 -1.90
N VAL A 318 13.65 -16.21 -1.69
CA VAL A 318 14.58 -17.36 -1.72
C VAL A 318 14.23 -18.40 -0.68
N LEU A 319 13.95 -18.02 0.59
CA LEU A 319 13.55 -19.00 1.60
C LEU A 319 12.22 -19.67 1.29
N ALA A 320 11.24 -18.97 0.72
CA ALA A 320 10.00 -19.58 0.28
C ALA A 320 10.26 -20.69 -0.76
N TYR A 321 11.13 -20.43 -1.72
CA TYR A 321 11.51 -21.43 -2.73
C TYR A 321 12.31 -22.60 -2.10
N VAL A 322 13.29 -22.31 -1.25
CA VAL A 322 14.05 -23.34 -0.52
C VAL A 322 13.10 -24.23 0.31
N PHE A 323 12.22 -23.63 1.08
CA PHE A 323 11.28 -24.37 1.90
C PHE A 323 10.30 -25.22 1.08
N THR A 324 9.87 -24.71 -0.08
CA THR A 324 8.96 -25.43 -0.96
C THR A 324 9.63 -26.54 -1.74
N TYR A 325 10.76 -26.27 -2.40
CA TYR A 325 11.35 -27.19 -3.39
C TYR A 325 12.48 -28.05 -2.83
N VAL A 326 13.20 -27.59 -1.79
CA VAL A 326 14.31 -28.35 -1.20
C VAL A 326 13.87 -29.07 0.06
N CYS A 327 13.16 -28.37 0.96
CA CYS A 327 12.72 -28.95 2.23
C CYS A 327 11.35 -29.63 2.14
N HIS A 328 10.59 -29.40 1.06
CA HIS A 328 9.23 -29.91 0.85
C HIS A 328 8.28 -29.58 2.02
N PHE A 329 8.48 -28.41 2.65
CA PHE A 329 7.60 -27.94 3.70
C PHE A 329 6.31 -27.36 3.11
N GLY A 330 5.22 -27.45 3.87
CA GLY A 330 3.91 -26.97 3.45
C GLY A 330 3.76 -25.44 3.53
N LEU A 331 2.54 -24.95 3.28
CA LEU A 331 2.20 -23.52 3.23
C LEU A 331 2.67 -22.72 4.45
N VAL A 332 2.66 -23.31 5.62
CA VAL A 332 3.09 -22.66 6.87
C VAL A 332 4.53 -22.11 6.77
N SER A 333 5.41 -22.85 6.10
CA SER A 333 6.81 -22.44 5.96
C SER A 333 7.00 -21.19 5.08
N ILE A 334 6.14 -20.98 4.11
CA ILE A 334 6.13 -19.75 3.28
C ILE A 334 5.80 -18.53 4.16
N TRP A 335 4.85 -18.66 5.08
CA TRP A 335 4.53 -17.62 6.05
C TRP A 335 5.66 -17.42 7.07
N MET A 336 6.34 -18.49 7.47
CA MET A 336 7.54 -18.38 8.31
C MET A 336 8.67 -17.61 7.62
N ALA A 337 8.90 -17.84 6.31
CA ALA A 337 9.84 -17.03 5.53
C ALA A 337 9.48 -15.53 5.54
N MET A 338 8.17 -15.20 5.50
CA MET A 338 7.69 -13.83 5.65
C MET A 338 8.01 -13.24 7.04
N PHE A 339 7.86 -14.00 8.11
CA PHE A 339 8.18 -13.52 9.45
C PHE A 339 9.70 -13.34 9.65
N ILE A 340 10.52 -14.19 9.04
CA ILE A 340 11.98 -14.00 9.01
C ILE A 340 12.34 -12.69 8.29
N ASP A 341 11.70 -12.40 7.14
CA ASP A 341 11.84 -11.12 6.44
C ASP A 341 11.50 -9.93 7.37
N TRP A 342 10.43 -10.01 8.15
CA TRP A 342 10.05 -8.96 9.08
C TRP A 342 11.08 -8.75 10.21
N VAL A 343 11.58 -9.83 10.80
CA VAL A 343 12.64 -9.77 11.83
C VAL A 343 13.90 -9.10 11.28
N VAL A 344 14.32 -9.47 10.09
CA VAL A 344 15.51 -8.88 9.45
C VAL A 344 15.30 -7.38 9.20
N ARG A 345 14.14 -6.98 8.66
CA ARG A 345 13.77 -5.56 8.48
C ARG A 345 13.78 -4.81 9.81
N GLU A 346 13.14 -5.37 10.83
CA GLU A 346 13.08 -4.77 12.16
C GLU A 346 14.49 -4.48 12.68
N ILE A 347 15.40 -5.46 12.64
CA ILE A 347 16.77 -5.31 13.12
C ILE A 347 17.47 -4.15 12.41
N PHE A 348 17.47 -4.13 11.07
CA PHE A 348 18.14 -3.09 10.31
C PHE A 348 17.53 -1.70 10.51
N TYR A 349 16.19 -1.59 10.56
CA TYR A 349 15.52 -0.31 10.73
C TYR A 349 15.66 0.24 12.15
N VAL A 350 15.55 -0.60 13.17
CA VAL A 350 15.73 -0.18 14.56
C VAL A 350 17.19 0.23 14.84
N LEU A 351 18.16 -0.49 14.28
CA LEU A 351 19.57 -0.11 14.39
C LEU A 351 19.84 1.24 13.72
N ARG A 352 19.32 1.47 12.49
CA ARG A 352 19.44 2.74 11.79
C ARG A 352 18.78 3.88 12.55
N TYR A 353 17.59 3.65 13.10
CA TYR A 353 16.85 4.63 13.89
C TYR A 353 17.59 5.00 15.18
N LYS A 354 18.08 4.02 15.93
CA LYS A 354 18.85 4.24 17.18
C LYS A 354 20.19 4.95 16.92
N GLY A 355 20.79 4.73 15.75
CA GLY A 355 22.08 5.33 15.38
C GLY A 355 22.02 6.81 15.00
N HIS A 356 20.86 7.46 15.05
CA HIS A 356 20.61 8.89 14.77
C HIS A 356 21.12 9.40 13.40
N LYS A 357 21.62 8.55 12.51
CA LYS A 357 22.12 8.93 11.19
C LYS A 357 21.07 9.57 10.30
N TRP A 358 19.79 9.21 10.49
CA TRP A 358 18.65 9.76 9.75
C TRP A 358 18.43 11.27 10.00
N GLU A 359 18.85 11.79 11.15
CA GLU A 359 18.74 13.22 11.50
C GLU A 359 19.62 14.11 10.61
N HIS A 360 20.76 13.59 10.13
CA HIS A 360 21.65 14.32 9.22
C HIS A 360 21.09 14.47 7.79
N PHE A 361 20.20 13.58 7.36
CA PHE A 361 19.58 13.69 6.02
C PHE A 361 18.61 14.86 5.97
N ALA A 362 17.90 15.12 7.04
CA ALA A 362 16.98 16.24 7.16
C ALA A 362 17.65 17.62 7.10
N GLN A 363 18.92 17.70 7.48
CA GLN A 363 19.68 18.97 7.43
C GLN A 363 20.19 19.30 6.02
N LYS A 364 20.21 18.31 5.11
CA LYS A 364 20.73 18.46 3.74
C LYS A 364 19.63 18.62 2.68
N SER A 365 18.35 18.40 3.03
CA SER A 365 17.20 18.52 2.15
C SER A 365 16.51 19.87 2.29
#